data_455dcbc1e7bfd16f3efee62d3b80d9df
#
_entry.id   455dcbc1e7bfd16f3efee62d3b80d9df
#
_cell.length_a   1.000
_cell.length_b   1.000
_cell.length_c   1.000
_cell.angle_alpha   90.00
_cell.angle_beta   90.00
_cell.angle_gamma   90.00
#
_symmetry.space_group_name_H-M   'P 1'
#
loop_
_entity.id
_entity.type
_entity.pdbx_description
1 polymer ?
#
loop_
_entity_poly.entity_id
_entity_poly.type
_entity_poly.pdbx_seq_one_letter_code
_entity_poly.pdbx_strand_id
1 'polypeptide(L)'
;MTRQAKFYQVMISSELRTQGLRLLEHLIAKRLIFGGPVFSGPARFLWKNEIVEHDYCWTITFTREDLRDELIKEAEKESAEAICMITFSPFDGSPAMQALLEEAFRGREQETKPVPYKDAVAALTFVATSDIPKRTLSSWGDLSAVQPKDPTR
;
A
#
# COMPACT_ATOMS: atom_id res chain seq x y z
N MET A 1 13.97 6.30 25.97
CA MET A 1 14.01 6.74 24.56
C MET A 1 13.04 5.88 23.76
N THR A 2 12.01 6.48 23.22
CA THR A 2 11.11 5.81 22.27
C THR A 2 11.88 5.55 20.97
N ARG A 3 12.00 4.28 20.58
CA ARG A 3 12.63 3.91 19.32
C ARG A 3 11.77 4.46 18.18
N GLN A 4 12.35 5.32 17.36
CA GLN A 4 11.67 5.84 16.19
C GLN A 4 11.31 4.67 15.25
N ALA A 5 10.09 4.62 14.79
CA ALA A 5 9.66 3.57 13.88
C ALA A 5 10.38 3.73 12.53
N LYS A 6 10.87 2.64 11.97
CA LYS A 6 11.53 2.63 10.66
C LYS A 6 10.51 2.73 9.51
N PHE A 7 9.36 2.11 9.69
CA PHE A 7 8.26 2.07 8.72
C PHE A 7 6.97 2.59 9.33
N TYR A 8 6.11 3.07 8.46
CA TYR A 8 4.78 3.56 8.79
C TYR A 8 3.74 2.92 7.89
N GLN A 9 2.62 2.55 8.48
CA GLN A 9 1.41 2.29 7.72
C GLN A 9 0.82 3.64 7.30
N VAL A 10 0.42 3.74 6.04
CA VAL A 10 -0.11 4.95 5.43
C VAL A 10 -1.51 4.68 4.91
N MET A 11 -2.42 5.59 5.19
CA MET A 11 -3.72 5.61 4.54
C MET A 11 -3.82 6.86 3.68
N ILE A 12 -4.21 6.69 2.43
CA ILE A 12 -4.33 7.78 1.46
C ILE A 12 -5.73 7.75 0.87
N SER A 13 -6.41 8.90 0.91
CA SER A 13 -7.76 9.04 0.37
C SER A 13 -7.81 9.19 -1.14
N SER A 14 -8.93 8.81 -1.72
CA SER A 14 -9.31 9.14 -3.09
C SER A 14 -10.83 9.13 -3.24
N GLU A 15 -11.37 10.01 -4.05
CA GLU A 15 -12.81 10.10 -4.30
C GLU A 15 -13.28 8.89 -5.11
N LEU A 16 -12.53 8.51 -6.15
CA LEU A 16 -12.84 7.38 -7.01
C LEU A 16 -11.76 6.30 -6.93
N ARG A 17 -12.18 5.06 -7.07
CA ARG A 17 -11.28 3.91 -7.11
C ARG A 17 -10.21 4.03 -8.20
N THR A 18 -10.58 4.49 -9.39
CA THR A 18 -9.65 4.70 -10.51
C THR A 18 -8.58 5.75 -10.20
N GLN A 19 -8.95 6.81 -9.50
CA GLN A 19 -8.01 7.83 -9.03
C GLN A 19 -7.05 7.26 -7.98
N GLY A 20 -7.56 6.48 -7.04
CA GLY A 20 -6.75 5.80 -6.03
C GLY A 20 -5.73 4.84 -6.64
N LEU A 21 -6.13 4.06 -7.64
CA LEU A 21 -5.22 3.15 -8.34
C LEU A 21 -4.13 3.90 -9.12
N ARG A 22 -4.45 5.00 -9.79
CA ARG A 22 -3.47 5.84 -10.50
C ARG A 22 -2.48 6.48 -9.54
N LEU A 23 -2.98 7.02 -8.43
CA LEU A 23 -2.12 7.61 -7.40
C LEU A 23 -1.18 6.56 -6.80
N LEU A 24 -1.71 5.38 -6.50
CA LEU A 24 -0.94 4.24 -6.01
C LEU A 24 0.19 3.85 -6.98
N GLU A 25 -0.13 3.69 -8.26
CA GLU A 25 0.83 3.35 -9.31
C GLU A 25 1.93 4.41 -9.44
N HIS A 26 1.57 5.69 -9.43
CA HIS A 26 2.51 6.80 -9.47
C HIS A 26 3.49 6.79 -8.27
N LEU A 27 2.97 6.60 -7.07
CA LEU A 27 3.77 6.58 -5.85
C LEU A 27 4.66 5.35 -5.76
N ILE A 28 4.21 4.20 -6.26
CA ILE A 28 5.02 2.97 -6.37
C ILE A 28 6.15 3.16 -7.37
N ALA A 29 5.87 3.75 -8.54
CA ALA A 29 6.88 4.01 -9.56
C ALA A 29 8.02 4.89 -9.03
N LYS A 30 7.70 5.82 -8.15
CA LYS A 30 8.69 6.65 -7.44
C LYS A 30 9.30 5.99 -6.21
N ARG A 31 8.91 4.75 -5.91
CA ARG A 31 9.35 3.98 -4.73
C ARG A 31 9.16 4.73 -3.41
N LEU A 32 8.08 5.47 -3.30
CA LEU A 32 7.69 6.17 -2.08
C LEU A 32 6.82 5.32 -1.16
N ILE A 33 6.16 4.30 -1.71
CA ILE A 33 5.31 3.36 -0.99
C ILE A 33 5.54 1.94 -1.45
N PHE A 34 5.21 0.99 -0.58
CA PHE A 34 5.21 -0.44 -0.91
C PHE A 34 4.07 -0.82 -1.86
N GLY A 35 2.94 -0.15 -1.74
CA GLY A 35 1.70 -0.50 -2.41
C GLY A 35 0.73 -1.23 -1.47
N GLY A 36 -0.46 -1.50 -1.98
CA GLY A 36 -1.50 -2.16 -1.22
C GLY A 36 -2.87 -2.03 -1.87
N PRO A 37 -3.94 -2.44 -1.17
CA PRO A 37 -5.29 -2.41 -1.72
C PRO A 37 -5.92 -1.02 -1.67
N VAL A 38 -6.83 -0.78 -2.59
CA VAL A 38 -7.76 0.35 -2.58
C VAL A 38 -9.12 -0.18 -2.15
N PHE A 39 -9.64 0.32 -1.04
CA PHE A 39 -10.98 0.02 -0.54
C PHE A 39 -11.94 1.10 -0.93
N SER A 40 -13.17 0.73 -1.29
CA SER A 40 -14.26 1.65 -1.50
C SER A 40 -15.48 1.22 -0.71
N GLY A 41 -16.26 2.19 -0.28
CA GLY A 41 -17.51 1.95 0.42
C GLY A 41 -18.26 3.22 0.74
N PRO A 42 -19.49 3.10 1.27
CA PRO A 42 -20.28 4.24 1.69
C PRO A 42 -19.61 4.97 2.85
N ALA A 43 -19.51 6.27 2.74
CA ALA A 43 -18.88 7.13 3.73
C ALA A 43 -19.73 8.36 4.03
N ARG A 44 -19.54 8.91 5.23
CA ARG A 44 -20.15 10.16 5.66
C ARG A 44 -19.08 11.03 6.28
N PHE A 45 -19.08 12.30 5.91
CA PHE A 45 -18.09 13.26 6.36
C PHE A 45 -18.78 14.51 6.92
N LEU A 46 -18.17 15.09 7.94
CA LEU A 46 -18.51 16.44 8.37
C LEU A 46 -17.80 17.43 7.42
N TRP A 47 -18.57 18.16 6.65
CA TRP A 47 -18.05 19.16 5.73
C TRP A 47 -18.85 20.45 5.86
N LYS A 48 -18.22 21.57 6.23
CA LYS A 48 -18.83 22.88 6.39
C LYS A 48 -20.12 22.86 7.26
N ASN A 49 -20.05 22.17 8.39
CA ASN A 49 -21.16 21.95 9.34
C ASN A 49 -22.33 21.09 8.80
N GLU A 50 -22.14 20.41 7.68
CA GLU A 50 -23.13 19.50 7.12
C GLU A 50 -22.58 18.06 7.07
N ILE A 51 -23.47 17.08 7.11
CA ILE A 51 -23.12 15.69 6.87
C ILE A 51 -23.23 15.41 5.38
N VAL A 52 -22.09 15.13 4.75
CA VAL A 52 -22.01 14.76 3.34
C VAL A 52 -21.89 13.25 3.23
N GLU A 53 -22.70 12.65 2.39
CA GLU A 53 -22.74 11.22 2.15
C GLU A 53 -22.36 10.90 0.70
N HIS A 54 -21.37 10.04 0.50
CA HIS A 54 -21.02 9.47 -0.80
C HIS A 54 -20.08 8.26 -0.63
N ASP A 55 -19.92 7.50 -1.69
CA ASP A 55 -18.89 6.45 -1.73
C ASP A 55 -17.50 7.09 -1.74
N TYR A 56 -16.59 6.47 -1.03
CA TYR A 56 -15.23 6.99 -0.88
C TYR A 56 -14.20 5.87 -0.85
N CYS A 57 -12.96 6.19 -1.16
CA CYS A 57 -11.90 5.21 -1.26
C CYS A 57 -10.74 5.53 -0.33
N TRP A 58 -10.12 4.46 0.17
CA TRP A 58 -8.88 4.51 0.94
C TRP A 58 -7.89 3.49 0.39
N THR A 59 -6.65 3.92 0.24
CA THR A 59 -5.51 3.03 0.02
C THR A 59 -4.79 2.80 1.34
N ILE A 60 -4.50 1.54 1.66
CA ILE A 60 -3.64 1.18 2.78
C ILE A 60 -2.30 0.71 2.22
N THR A 61 -1.23 1.34 2.64
CA THR A 61 0.12 1.04 2.18
C THR A 61 1.15 1.26 3.29
N PHE A 62 2.42 1.14 2.96
CA PHE A 62 3.54 1.34 3.87
C PHE A 62 4.59 2.23 3.23
N THR A 63 5.26 3.01 4.06
CA THR A 63 6.39 3.85 3.67
C THR A 63 7.51 3.77 4.70
N ARG A 64 8.69 4.20 4.31
CA ARG A 64 9.82 4.36 5.21
C ARG A 64 9.82 5.76 5.82
N GLU A 65 10.30 5.90 7.05
CA GLU A 65 10.30 7.16 7.80
C GLU A 65 10.89 8.33 7.02
N ASP A 66 12.03 8.12 6.39
CA ASP A 66 12.74 9.16 5.64
C ASP A 66 12.06 9.60 4.34
N LEU A 67 11.01 8.88 3.90
CA LEU A 67 10.27 9.18 2.67
C LEU A 67 8.96 9.93 2.90
N ARG A 68 8.57 10.16 4.15
CA ARG A 68 7.26 10.74 4.50
C ARG A 68 7.01 12.09 3.85
N ASP A 69 7.96 13.01 3.94
CA ASP A 69 7.78 14.37 3.41
C ASP A 69 7.67 14.37 1.88
N GLU A 70 8.48 13.56 1.21
CA GLU A 70 8.41 13.39 -0.24
C GLU A 70 7.10 12.73 -0.68
N LEU A 71 6.65 11.73 0.09
CA LEU A 71 5.37 11.06 -0.16
C LEU A 71 4.19 12.04 -0.06
N ILE A 72 4.14 12.86 0.99
CA ILE A 72 3.09 13.87 1.14
C ILE A 72 3.09 14.81 -0.06
N LYS A 73 4.24 15.36 -0.41
CA LYS A 73 4.38 16.30 -1.53
C LYS A 73 3.91 15.69 -2.86
N GLU A 74 4.33 14.47 -3.16
CA GLU A 74 3.94 13.81 -4.41
C GLU A 74 2.47 13.39 -4.41
N ALA A 75 1.94 12.89 -3.29
CA ALA A 75 0.54 12.54 -3.18
C ALA A 75 -0.39 13.75 -3.33
N GLU A 76 -0.08 14.86 -2.70
CA GLU A 76 -0.84 16.10 -2.84
C GLU A 76 -0.79 16.67 -4.27
N LYS A 77 0.35 16.57 -4.93
CA LYS A 77 0.53 17.01 -6.31
C LYS A 77 -0.29 16.19 -7.31
N GLU A 78 -0.32 14.88 -7.13
CA GLU A 78 -0.98 13.94 -8.06
C GLU A 78 -2.45 13.67 -7.71
N SER A 79 -2.88 14.01 -6.49
CA SER A 79 -4.25 13.83 -6.07
C SER A 79 -5.21 14.69 -6.90
N ALA A 80 -6.35 14.09 -7.29
CA ALA A 80 -7.45 14.81 -7.93
C ALA A 80 -8.37 15.53 -6.93
N GLU A 81 -8.15 15.34 -5.64
CA GLU A 81 -8.96 15.93 -4.58
C GLU A 81 -8.45 17.33 -4.18
N ALA A 82 -9.35 18.16 -3.68
CA ALA A 82 -8.99 19.45 -3.10
C ALA A 82 -8.09 19.28 -1.85
N ILE A 83 -8.32 18.22 -1.09
CA ILE A 83 -7.52 17.84 0.07
C ILE A 83 -7.28 16.33 0.00
N CYS A 84 -6.04 15.95 -0.23
CA CYS A 84 -5.63 14.56 -0.11
C CYS A 84 -5.43 14.23 1.37
N MET A 85 -6.30 13.38 1.93
CA MET A 85 -6.16 12.95 3.31
C MET A 85 -5.10 11.86 3.40
N ILE A 86 -4.03 12.13 4.13
CA ILE A 86 -2.93 11.19 4.33
C ILE A 86 -2.70 11.04 5.83
N THR A 87 -2.68 9.80 6.31
CA THR A 87 -2.40 9.49 7.71
C THR A 87 -1.25 8.51 7.83
N PHE A 88 -0.50 8.62 8.91
CA PHE A 88 0.64 7.77 9.22
C PHE A 88 0.46 7.15 10.60
N SER A 89 0.74 5.86 10.69
CA SER A 89 0.80 5.14 11.98
C SER A 89 2.10 4.36 12.04
N PRO A 90 2.87 4.45 13.14
CA PRO A 90 4.06 3.63 13.31
C PRO A 90 3.73 2.16 13.07
N PHE A 91 4.55 1.49 12.28
CA PHE A 91 4.36 0.09 11.93
C PHE A 91 5.34 -0.81 12.67
N ASP A 92 4.78 -1.82 13.30
CA ASP A 92 5.52 -2.94 13.86
C ASP A 92 4.84 -4.23 13.39
N GLY A 93 5.59 -5.10 12.76
CA GLY A 93 5.04 -6.31 12.14
C GLY A 93 5.96 -7.50 12.31
N SER A 94 5.54 -8.63 11.74
CA SER A 94 6.35 -9.85 11.76
C SER A 94 7.73 -9.63 11.12
N PRO A 95 8.75 -10.41 11.50
CA PRO A 95 10.07 -10.34 10.86
C PRO A 95 10.01 -10.49 9.33
N ALA A 96 9.08 -11.31 8.84
CA ALA A 96 8.84 -11.50 7.41
C ALA A 96 8.37 -10.21 6.73
N MET A 97 7.41 -9.52 7.34
CA MET A 97 6.90 -8.27 6.81
C MET A 97 7.95 -7.15 6.87
N GLN A 98 8.73 -7.09 7.92
CA GLN A 98 9.84 -6.14 8.04
C GLN A 98 10.88 -6.36 6.93
N ALA A 99 11.29 -7.62 6.69
CA ALA A 99 12.23 -7.98 5.62
C ALA A 99 11.67 -7.64 4.22
N LEU A 100 10.38 -7.86 4.00
CA LEU A 100 9.71 -7.54 2.75
C LEU A 100 9.74 -6.03 2.48
N LEU A 101 9.45 -5.21 3.47
CA LEU A 101 9.52 -3.75 3.34
C LEU A 101 10.95 -3.26 3.12
N GLU A 102 11.92 -3.82 3.82
CA GLU A 102 13.33 -3.50 3.60
C GLU A 102 13.78 -3.80 2.18
N GLU A 103 13.38 -4.94 1.64
CA GLU A 103 13.67 -5.32 0.26
C GLU A 103 12.98 -4.39 -0.76
N ALA A 104 11.73 -4.05 -0.53
CA ALA A 104 10.95 -3.20 -1.43
C ALA A 104 11.56 -1.80 -1.59
N PHE A 105 12.18 -1.25 -0.54
CA PHE A 105 12.84 0.06 -0.57
C PHE A 105 14.33 0.01 -0.85
N ARG A 106 14.90 -1.19 -1.00
CA ARG A 106 16.30 -1.36 -1.42
C ARG A 106 16.45 -0.96 -2.87
N GLY A 107 17.49 -0.19 -3.20
CA GLY A 107 17.74 0.24 -4.58
C GLY A 107 16.68 1.21 -5.13
N ARG A 108 16.20 2.12 -4.31
CA ARG A 108 15.21 3.14 -4.69
C ARG A 108 15.57 3.90 -5.97
N GLU A 109 16.84 4.06 -6.27
CA GLU A 109 17.32 4.74 -7.47
C GLU A 109 17.14 3.92 -8.77
N GLN A 110 16.78 2.65 -8.66
CA GLN A 110 16.54 1.80 -9.80
C GLN A 110 15.16 2.05 -10.41
N GLU A 111 15.09 1.97 -11.73
CA GLU A 111 13.81 2.09 -12.45
C GLU A 111 12.84 0.97 -12.05
N THR A 112 11.63 1.35 -11.75
CA THR A 112 10.54 0.43 -11.41
C THR A 112 9.76 0.07 -12.66
N LYS A 113 9.81 -1.20 -13.07
CA LYS A 113 9.10 -1.71 -14.25
C LYS A 113 7.84 -2.47 -13.82
N PRO A 114 6.72 -2.26 -14.51
CA PRO A 114 5.55 -3.11 -14.33
C PRO A 114 5.87 -4.56 -14.71
N VAL A 115 5.44 -5.51 -13.90
CA VAL A 115 5.52 -6.93 -14.22
C VAL A 115 4.11 -7.53 -14.25
N PRO A 116 3.87 -8.56 -15.08
CA PRO A 116 2.59 -9.28 -15.06
C PRO A 116 2.25 -9.80 -13.67
N TYR A 117 0.98 -9.80 -13.33
CA TYR A 117 0.50 -10.16 -11.98
C TYR A 117 1.06 -11.51 -11.49
N LYS A 118 1.11 -12.52 -12.35
CA LYS A 118 1.65 -13.85 -12.00
C LYS A 118 3.12 -13.80 -11.58
N ASP A 119 3.91 -13.02 -12.30
CA ASP A 119 5.34 -12.88 -12.02
C ASP A 119 5.59 -12.03 -10.77
N ALA A 120 4.74 -11.05 -10.51
CA ALA A 120 4.78 -10.25 -9.31
C ALA A 120 4.51 -11.10 -8.05
N VAL A 121 3.51 -11.99 -8.09
CA VAL A 121 3.22 -12.91 -6.98
C VAL A 121 4.38 -13.88 -6.74
N ALA A 122 4.97 -14.42 -7.79
CA ALA A 122 6.15 -15.29 -7.70
C ALA A 122 7.36 -14.56 -7.11
N ALA A 123 7.61 -13.31 -7.51
CA ALA A 123 8.69 -12.49 -6.99
C ALA A 123 8.51 -12.18 -5.49
N LEU A 124 7.29 -11.81 -5.05
CA LEU A 124 6.96 -11.59 -3.65
C LEU A 124 7.17 -12.87 -2.81
N THR A 125 6.76 -14.02 -3.33
CA THR A 125 6.97 -15.32 -2.68
C THR A 125 8.45 -15.66 -2.57
N PHE A 126 9.25 -15.39 -3.61
CA PHE A 126 10.69 -15.63 -3.61
C PHE A 126 11.41 -14.76 -2.58
N VAL A 127 11.11 -13.46 -2.50
CA VAL A 127 11.68 -12.55 -1.50
C VAL A 127 11.32 -13.01 -0.09
N ALA A 128 10.07 -13.41 0.14
CA ALA A 128 9.63 -13.92 1.43
C ALA A 128 10.29 -15.25 1.82
N THR A 129 10.77 -16.05 0.86
CA THR A 129 11.38 -17.37 1.11
C THR A 129 12.90 -17.35 1.21
N SER A 130 13.58 -16.34 0.64
CA SER A 130 15.05 -16.34 0.55
C SER A 130 15.76 -16.04 1.88
N ASP A 131 15.12 -15.29 2.80
CA ASP A 131 15.75 -14.82 4.02
C ASP A 131 15.02 -15.23 5.33
N ILE A 132 13.99 -16.09 5.27
CA ILE A 132 13.13 -16.39 6.40
C ILE A 132 13.06 -17.92 6.66
N PRO A 133 13.14 -18.37 7.93
CA PRO A 133 12.98 -19.78 8.26
C PRO A 133 11.63 -20.32 7.78
N LYS A 134 11.64 -21.48 7.13
CA LYS A 134 10.48 -22.15 6.48
C LYS A 134 9.20 -22.28 7.34
N ARG A 135 9.28 -22.09 8.64
CA ARG A 135 8.13 -22.13 9.56
C ARG A 135 7.13 -20.98 9.40
N THR A 136 7.52 -19.89 8.78
CA THR A 136 6.66 -18.68 8.63
C THR A 136 5.73 -18.77 7.43
N LEU A 137 5.97 -19.65 6.48
CA LEU A 137 5.18 -19.81 5.25
C LEU A 137 3.92 -20.66 5.43
N SER A 138 3.87 -21.52 6.45
CA SER A 138 2.72 -22.40 6.71
C SER A 138 1.46 -21.65 7.20
N SER A 139 1.61 -20.35 7.60
CA SER A 139 0.50 -19.52 8.05
C SER A 139 -0.22 -18.78 6.92
N TRP A 140 0.33 -18.77 5.72
CA TRP A 140 -0.22 -17.98 4.60
C TRP A 140 -1.18 -18.79 3.70
N GLY A 141 -1.49 -20.02 4.05
CA GLY A 141 -2.38 -20.85 3.25
C GLY A 141 -2.00 -20.90 1.77
N ASP A 142 -2.28 -21.99 1.12
CA ASP A 142 -2.05 -22.11 -0.32
C ASP A 142 -2.96 -21.15 -1.09
N LEU A 143 -2.43 -19.97 -1.44
CA LEU A 143 -3.14 -18.96 -2.26
C LEU A 143 -3.47 -19.48 -3.67
N SER A 144 -2.90 -20.61 -4.09
CA SER A 144 -3.24 -21.26 -5.36
C SER A 144 -4.64 -21.87 -5.36
N ALA A 145 -5.26 -22.06 -4.18
CA ALA A 145 -6.61 -22.62 -4.03
C ALA A 145 -7.74 -21.57 -4.13
N VAL A 146 -7.43 -20.27 -4.18
CA VAL A 146 -8.43 -19.21 -4.35
C VAL A 146 -8.72 -19.04 -5.84
N GLN A 147 -9.58 -19.90 -6.38
CA GLN A 147 -10.18 -19.64 -7.68
C GLN A 147 -11.17 -18.48 -7.57
N PRO A 148 -11.12 -17.50 -8.48
CA PRO A 148 -12.14 -16.48 -8.53
C PRO A 148 -13.50 -17.18 -8.78
N LYS A 149 -14.46 -16.93 -7.90
CA LYS A 149 -15.84 -17.40 -8.13
C LYS A 149 -16.33 -16.80 -9.43
N ASP A 150 -16.78 -17.67 -10.33
CA ASP A 150 -17.43 -17.30 -11.58
C ASP A 150 -18.61 -16.35 -11.26
N PRO A 151 -18.65 -15.12 -11.77
CA PRO A 151 -19.72 -14.17 -11.49
C PRO A 151 -21.07 -14.50 -12.18
N THR A 152 -21.19 -15.65 -12.84
CA THR A 152 -22.39 -16.03 -13.61
C THR A 152 -23.24 -17.12 -12.94
N ARG A 153 -23.14 -17.32 -11.62
CA ARG A 153 -24.11 -18.15 -10.88
C ARG A 153 -24.65 -17.44 -9.66
#